data_28ceef3d2dc8df13193ad2bf571d2d7c
#
_entry.id   28ceef3d2dc8df13193ad2bf571d2d7c
#
_cell.length_a   1.000
_cell.length_b   1.000
_cell.length_c   1.000
_cell.angle_alpha   90.00
_cell.angle_beta   90.00
_cell.angle_gamma   90.00
#
_symmetry.space_group_name_H-M   'P 1'
#
loop_
_entity.id
_entity.type
_entity.pdbx_description
1 polymer ?
#
loop_
_entity_poly.entity_id
_entity_poly.type
_entity_poly.pdbx_seq_one_letter_code
_entity_poly.pdbx_strand_id
1 'polypeptide(L)'
;KTGNVVILKGGSDAIHSNIAIVAAIRKALVNEKLPEQAISLIEDTSRETAAAFMKMNEYVDVLIPRGGAGLIKAVVNQATIPVIETGTGNCHIFVDETADFDMAMDIVLNAKTQRIGVCNACESLVIHEKIADTFLPELMKRLAEKNVEVHGDEKVMQIAGEGCMKRELLIPATEEDWGREYLDYKLSAKTVSSIDEAIAHINQYN
;
A
#
# COMPACT_ATOMS: atom_id res chain seq x y z
N LYS A 1 -16.72 11.49 -18.10
CA LYS A 1 -18.00 11.55 -17.38
C LYS A 1 -18.13 12.82 -16.52
N THR A 2 -17.00 13.35 -16.02
CA THR A 2 -16.96 14.54 -15.14
C THR A 2 -16.80 15.86 -15.90
N GLY A 3 -16.37 15.83 -17.19
CA GLY A 3 -16.08 17.02 -17.98
C GLY A 3 -14.71 17.65 -17.71
N ASN A 4 -13.87 17.02 -16.87
CA ASN A 4 -12.53 17.52 -16.58
C ASN A 4 -11.55 17.24 -17.73
N VAL A 5 -10.60 18.15 -17.93
CA VAL A 5 -9.41 17.94 -18.74
C VAL A 5 -8.34 17.27 -17.89
N VAL A 6 -7.58 16.36 -18.50
CA VAL A 6 -6.52 15.61 -17.79
C VAL A 6 -5.16 15.85 -18.43
N ILE A 7 -4.19 16.23 -17.60
CA ILE A 7 -2.78 16.32 -17.98
C ILE A 7 -2.04 15.21 -17.27
N LEU A 8 -1.45 14.30 -18.02
CA LEU A 8 -0.70 13.16 -17.50
C LEU A 8 0.81 13.48 -17.48
N LYS A 9 1.48 13.09 -16.41
CA LYS A 9 2.94 13.11 -16.28
C LYS A 9 3.39 11.73 -15.77
N GLY A 10 3.99 10.95 -16.66
CA GLY A 10 4.47 9.60 -16.35
C GLY A 10 5.95 9.57 -15.96
N GLY A 11 6.41 8.43 -15.48
CA GLY A 11 7.81 8.11 -15.28
C GLY A 11 8.52 7.73 -16.60
N SER A 12 9.86 7.68 -16.56
CA SER A 12 10.71 7.31 -17.71
C SER A 12 10.46 5.89 -18.21
N ASP A 13 10.16 4.96 -17.28
CA ASP A 13 10.08 3.54 -17.58
C ASP A 13 8.92 3.18 -18.52
N ALA A 14 7.83 3.95 -18.50
CA ALA A 14 6.62 3.68 -19.25
C ALA A 14 6.29 4.75 -20.31
N ILE A 15 7.18 5.69 -20.61
CA ILE A 15 6.86 6.84 -21.46
C ILE A 15 6.38 6.45 -22.85
N HIS A 16 7.00 5.47 -23.48
CA HIS A 16 6.56 5.01 -24.82
C HIS A 16 5.18 4.38 -24.80
N SER A 17 4.84 3.61 -23.76
CA SER A 17 3.50 3.06 -23.55
C SER A 17 2.48 4.17 -23.30
N ASN A 18 2.83 5.18 -22.51
CA ASN A 18 1.97 6.32 -22.22
C ASN A 18 1.67 7.13 -23.48
N ILE A 19 2.68 7.39 -24.33
CA ILE A 19 2.52 8.06 -25.63
C ILE A 19 1.53 7.27 -26.52
N ALA A 20 1.74 5.96 -26.65
CA ALA A 20 0.87 5.12 -27.50
C ALA A 20 -0.58 5.09 -26.99
N ILE A 21 -0.79 4.98 -25.67
CA ILE A 21 -2.11 4.97 -25.05
C ILE A 21 -2.80 6.32 -25.25
N VAL A 22 -2.12 7.43 -24.99
CA VAL A 22 -2.70 8.78 -25.16
C VAL A 22 -3.04 9.05 -26.62
N ALA A 23 -2.20 8.62 -27.57
CA ALA A 23 -2.50 8.73 -29.01
C ALA A 23 -3.78 7.95 -29.38
N ALA A 24 -3.95 6.73 -28.84
CA ALA A 24 -5.16 5.95 -29.08
C ALA A 24 -6.42 6.61 -28.49
N ILE A 25 -6.32 7.17 -27.29
CA ILE A 25 -7.43 7.90 -26.63
C ILE A 25 -7.79 9.16 -27.44
N ARG A 26 -6.80 9.96 -27.86
CA ARG A 26 -7.03 11.15 -28.68
C ARG A 26 -7.73 10.81 -29.99
N LYS A 27 -7.31 9.74 -30.67
CA LYS A 27 -7.98 9.27 -31.89
C LYS A 27 -9.45 8.90 -31.62
N ALA A 28 -9.74 8.25 -30.49
CA ALA A 28 -11.11 7.94 -30.10
C ALA A 28 -11.93 9.21 -29.81
N LEU A 29 -11.36 10.20 -29.12
CA LEU A 29 -12.02 11.50 -28.88
C LEU A 29 -12.38 12.21 -30.19
N VAL A 30 -11.46 12.26 -31.17
CA VAL A 30 -11.72 12.86 -32.50
C VAL A 30 -12.84 12.13 -33.22
N ASN A 31 -12.86 10.80 -33.21
CA ASN A 31 -13.92 10.00 -33.81
C ASN A 31 -15.31 10.30 -33.23
N GLU A 32 -15.37 10.57 -31.93
CA GLU A 32 -16.58 10.94 -31.18
C GLU A 32 -16.86 12.45 -31.21
N LYS A 33 -16.12 13.22 -32.01
CA LYS A 33 -16.24 14.69 -32.15
C LYS A 33 -16.03 15.44 -30.84
N LEU A 34 -15.18 14.90 -29.96
CA LEU A 34 -14.73 15.52 -28.72
C LEU A 34 -13.34 16.15 -28.91
N PRO A 35 -13.01 17.19 -28.13
CA PRO A 35 -11.70 17.82 -28.22
C PRO A 35 -10.57 16.82 -27.87
N GLU A 36 -9.60 16.68 -28.76
CA GLU A 36 -8.44 15.80 -28.49
C GLU A 36 -7.57 16.30 -27.31
N GLN A 37 -7.64 17.62 -27.02
CA GLN A 37 -6.94 18.26 -25.91
C GLN A 37 -7.55 17.93 -24.54
N ALA A 38 -8.69 17.23 -24.48
CA ALA A 38 -9.27 16.75 -23.22
C ALA A 38 -8.33 15.81 -22.45
N ILE A 39 -7.34 15.22 -23.15
CA ILE A 39 -6.22 14.50 -22.55
C ILE A 39 -4.89 14.97 -23.12
N SER A 40 -3.95 15.30 -22.25
CA SER A 40 -2.60 15.71 -22.62
C SER A 40 -1.56 14.90 -21.86
N LEU A 41 -0.37 14.74 -22.46
CA LEU A 41 0.76 14.04 -21.86
C LEU A 41 1.98 14.96 -21.88
N ILE A 42 2.63 15.11 -20.74
CA ILE A 42 3.96 15.70 -20.64
C ILE A 42 4.96 14.59 -20.95
N GLU A 43 5.61 14.66 -22.11
CA GLU A 43 6.53 13.63 -22.59
C GLU A 43 7.93 13.74 -21.95
N ASP A 44 8.32 14.94 -21.53
CA ASP A 44 9.55 15.14 -20.78
C ASP A 44 9.45 14.48 -19.39
N THR A 45 10.30 13.48 -19.15
CA THR A 45 10.32 12.69 -17.92
C THR A 45 11.22 13.27 -16.83
N SER A 46 11.88 14.41 -17.09
CA SER A 46 12.81 15.05 -16.15
C SER A 46 12.15 15.46 -14.83
N ARG A 47 12.97 15.55 -13.78
CA ARG A 47 12.54 16.05 -12.47
C ARG A 47 12.27 17.55 -12.49
N GLU A 48 13.02 18.28 -13.31
CA GLU A 48 12.87 19.72 -13.52
C GLU A 48 11.49 20.05 -14.07
N THR A 49 11.05 19.33 -15.10
CA THR A 49 9.71 19.50 -15.68
C THR A 49 8.62 19.11 -14.69
N ALA A 50 8.80 18.05 -13.88
CA ALA A 50 7.86 17.70 -12.83
C ALA A 50 7.74 18.82 -11.78
N ALA A 51 8.87 19.39 -11.34
CA ALA A 51 8.88 20.48 -10.36
C ALA A 51 8.25 21.78 -10.92
N ALA A 52 8.47 22.08 -12.20
CA ALA A 52 7.83 23.21 -12.87
C ALA A 52 6.30 23.00 -12.97
N PHE A 53 5.87 21.80 -13.35
CA PHE A 53 4.46 21.45 -13.48
C PHE A 53 3.70 21.60 -12.16
N MET A 54 4.29 21.18 -11.02
CA MET A 54 3.68 21.31 -9.68
C MET A 54 3.40 22.76 -9.26
N LYS A 55 3.91 23.74 -9.98
CA LYS A 55 3.76 25.19 -9.69
C LYS A 55 2.82 25.90 -10.66
N MET A 56 2.19 25.18 -11.59
CA MET A 56 1.30 25.74 -12.60
C MET A 56 -0.13 25.96 -12.10
N ASN A 57 -0.30 26.56 -10.93
CA ASN A 57 -1.61 26.80 -10.30
C ASN A 57 -2.50 27.78 -11.10
N GLU A 58 -1.98 28.50 -12.07
CA GLU A 58 -2.80 29.32 -12.99
C GLU A 58 -3.51 28.48 -14.06
N TYR A 59 -3.04 27.25 -14.32
CA TYR A 59 -3.51 26.37 -15.39
C TYR A 59 -4.07 25.03 -14.92
N VAL A 60 -3.75 24.62 -13.69
CA VAL A 60 -4.09 23.32 -13.14
C VAL A 60 -4.79 23.48 -11.79
N ASP A 61 -6.01 22.97 -11.68
CA ASP A 61 -6.85 23.12 -10.50
C ASP A 61 -6.46 22.14 -9.38
N VAL A 62 -6.00 20.93 -9.74
CA VAL A 62 -5.68 19.87 -8.76
C VAL A 62 -4.63 18.90 -9.27
N LEU A 63 -3.74 18.47 -8.39
CA LEU A 63 -2.78 17.39 -8.60
C LEU A 63 -3.21 16.12 -7.87
N ILE A 64 -3.12 14.99 -8.56
CA ILE A 64 -3.36 13.66 -7.98
C ILE A 64 -2.09 12.82 -8.21
N PRO A 65 -1.14 12.84 -7.25
CA PRO A 65 0.09 12.07 -7.38
C PRO A 65 -0.18 10.57 -7.28
N ARG A 66 0.55 9.80 -8.10
CA ARG A 66 0.56 8.34 -8.08
C ARG A 66 2.00 7.84 -8.08
N GLY A 67 2.36 7.03 -7.09
CA GLY A 67 3.71 6.48 -6.96
C GLY A 67 4.03 6.13 -5.51
N GLY A 68 5.30 5.84 -5.23
CA GLY A 68 5.75 5.52 -3.88
C GLY A 68 5.72 6.73 -2.94
N ALA A 69 5.76 6.47 -1.63
CA ALA A 69 5.66 7.47 -0.55
C ALA A 69 6.61 8.66 -0.72
N GLY A 70 7.84 8.43 -1.21
CA GLY A 70 8.81 9.50 -1.47
C GLY A 70 8.35 10.50 -2.52
N LEU A 71 7.71 10.04 -3.60
CA LEU A 71 7.16 10.92 -4.63
C LEU A 71 5.96 11.71 -4.09
N ILE A 72 5.05 11.04 -3.41
CA ILE A 72 3.85 11.68 -2.82
C ILE A 72 4.28 12.79 -1.86
N LYS A 73 5.21 12.49 -0.94
CA LYS A 73 5.75 13.46 0.02
C LYS A 73 6.45 14.64 -0.68
N ALA A 74 7.18 14.38 -1.76
CA ALA A 74 7.82 15.45 -2.54
C ALA A 74 6.78 16.35 -3.20
N VAL A 75 5.71 15.79 -3.78
CA VAL A 75 4.61 16.58 -4.38
C VAL A 75 3.91 17.43 -3.34
N VAL A 76 3.51 16.84 -2.21
CA VAL A 76 2.82 17.58 -1.11
C VAL A 76 3.65 18.75 -0.60
N ASN A 77 4.97 18.55 -0.45
CA ASN A 77 5.86 19.60 0.07
C ASN A 77 6.22 20.70 -0.94
N GLN A 78 6.13 20.42 -2.25
CA GLN A 78 6.65 21.33 -3.29
C GLN A 78 5.57 21.96 -4.17
N ALA A 79 4.39 21.33 -4.24
CA ALA A 79 3.31 21.83 -5.10
C ALA A 79 2.70 23.11 -4.54
N THR A 80 2.39 24.05 -5.45
CA THR A 80 1.51 25.20 -5.15
C THR A 80 0.07 24.94 -5.60
N ILE A 81 -0.13 23.91 -6.43
CA ILE A 81 -1.44 23.41 -6.84
C ILE A 81 -2.03 22.58 -5.69
N PRO A 82 -3.34 22.66 -5.38
CA PRO A 82 -3.98 21.77 -4.43
C PRO A 82 -3.72 20.29 -4.77
N VAL A 83 -3.36 19.50 -3.76
CA VAL A 83 -3.00 18.08 -3.92
C VAL A 83 -4.05 17.20 -3.28
N ILE A 84 -4.54 16.21 -4.03
CA ILE A 84 -5.30 15.08 -3.49
C ILE A 84 -4.35 13.90 -3.45
N GLU A 85 -3.82 13.60 -2.28
CA GLU A 85 -2.90 12.48 -2.08
C GLU A 85 -3.62 11.22 -1.56
N THR A 86 -3.00 10.09 -1.79
CA THR A 86 -3.31 8.84 -1.09
C THR A 86 -2.19 8.57 -0.08
N GLY A 87 -2.55 8.12 1.12
CA GLY A 87 -1.57 7.66 2.11
C GLY A 87 -0.76 6.45 1.63
N THR A 88 0.14 5.98 2.47
CA THR A 88 0.82 4.68 2.30
C THR A 88 -0.18 3.54 2.50
N GLY A 89 0.00 2.44 1.78
CA GLY A 89 -0.91 1.29 1.84
C GLY A 89 -0.56 0.31 2.97
N ASN A 90 -0.62 0.76 4.24
CA ASN A 90 -0.39 -0.15 5.37
C ASN A 90 -1.68 -0.87 5.76
N CYS A 91 -2.11 -1.85 4.94
CA CYS A 91 -3.34 -2.59 5.19
C CYS A 91 -3.23 -3.51 6.40
N HIS A 92 -4.15 -3.33 7.34
CA HIS A 92 -4.24 -4.13 8.56
C HIS A 92 -5.33 -5.20 8.46
N ILE A 93 -5.07 -6.36 9.07
CA ILE A 93 -6.09 -7.37 9.38
C ILE A 93 -6.14 -7.52 10.89
N PHE A 94 -7.33 -7.36 11.48
CA PHE A 94 -7.57 -7.67 12.89
C PHE A 94 -8.29 -9.00 13.03
N VAL A 95 -7.71 -9.92 13.80
CA VAL A 95 -8.33 -11.22 14.14
C VAL A 95 -8.86 -11.12 15.56
N ASP A 96 -10.18 -10.97 15.66
CA ASP A 96 -10.93 -10.85 16.91
C ASP A 96 -11.02 -12.17 17.69
N GLU A 97 -11.29 -12.10 19.00
CA GLU A 97 -11.47 -13.30 19.85
C GLU A 97 -12.62 -14.20 19.40
N THR A 98 -13.58 -13.69 18.64
CA THR A 98 -14.74 -14.42 18.11
C THR A 98 -14.55 -14.92 16.69
N ALA A 99 -13.37 -14.75 16.10
CA ALA A 99 -13.10 -15.09 14.70
C ALA A 99 -13.19 -16.61 14.46
N ASP A 100 -13.74 -16.99 13.30
CA ASP A 100 -13.56 -18.33 12.76
C ASP A 100 -12.11 -18.50 12.31
N PHE A 101 -11.39 -19.46 12.88
CA PHE A 101 -9.95 -19.63 12.67
C PHE A 101 -9.61 -20.07 11.24
N ASP A 102 -10.38 -20.93 10.64
CA ASP A 102 -10.12 -21.41 9.28
C ASP A 102 -10.31 -20.28 8.29
N MET A 103 -11.39 -19.52 8.43
CA MET A 103 -11.65 -18.34 7.62
C MET A 103 -10.57 -17.27 7.82
N ALA A 104 -10.20 -16.95 9.05
CA ALA A 104 -9.17 -15.95 9.35
C ALA A 104 -7.81 -16.35 8.77
N MET A 105 -7.45 -17.63 8.86
CA MET A 105 -6.24 -18.21 8.30
C MET A 105 -6.18 -18.00 6.79
N ASP A 106 -7.24 -18.38 6.08
CA ASP A 106 -7.31 -18.26 4.62
C ASP A 106 -7.27 -16.80 4.15
N ILE A 107 -7.95 -15.90 4.87
CA ILE A 107 -7.92 -14.45 4.60
C ILE A 107 -6.50 -13.90 4.75
N VAL A 108 -5.83 -14.16 5.86
CA VAL A 108 -4.47 -13.65 6.13
C VAL A 108 -3.49 -14.17 5.08
N LEU A 109 -3.50 -15.48 4.81
CA LEU A 109 -2.61 -16.09 3.82
C LEU A 109 -2.84 -15.52 2.43
N ASN A 110 -4.10 -15.43 1.98
CA ASN A 110 -4.41 -14.87 0.68
C ASN A 110 -4.00 -13.40 0.58
N ALA A 111 -4.36 -12.57 1.57
CA ALA A 111 -4.07 -11.15 1.57
C ALA A 111 -2.56 -10.83 1.59
N LYS A 112 -1.74 -11.72 2.21
CA LYS A 112 -0.28 -11.54 2.25
C LYS A 112 0.45 -12.20 1.10
N THR A 113 -0.05 -13.29 0.51
CA THR A 113 0.78 -14.11 -0.40
C THR A 113 0.32 -14.14 -1.85
N GLN A 114 -0.91 -13.71 -2.16
CA GLN A 114 -1.44 -13.74 -3.51
C GLN A 114 -0.73 -12.72 -4.43
N ARG A 115 -0.56 -11.47 -3.96
CA ARG A 115 0.10 -10.39 -4.69
C ARG A 115 0.66 -9.35 -3.73
N ILE A 116 1.94 -9.45 -3.45
CA ILE A 116 2.61 -8.65 -2.41
C ILE A 116 2.90 -7.21 -2.78
N GLY A 117 3.12 -6.91 -4.07
CA GLY A 117 3.54 -5.59 -4.56
C GLY A 117 2.38 -4.64 -4.88
N VAL A 118 1.31 -4.67 -4.08
CA VAL A 118 0.13 -3.82 -4.26
C VAL A 118 -0.32 -3.21 -2.93
N CYS A 119 -0.86 -1.99 -3.01
CA CYS A 119 -1.26 -1.19 -1.84
C CYS A 119 -2.38 -1.82 -0.97
N ASN A 120 -3.06 -2.87 -1.45
CA ASN A 120 -4.09 -3.59 -0.69
C ASN A 120 -3.65 -4.99 -0.21
N ALA A 121 -2.35 -5.32 -0.29
CA ALA A 121 -1.81 -6.49 0.37
C ALA A 121 -1.78 -6.27 1.90
N CYS A 122 -1.88 -7.35 2.67
CA CYS A 122 -1.74 -7.25 4.12
C CYS A 122 -0.29 -6.92 4.49
N GLU A 123 -0.08 -5.85 5.24
CA GLU A 123 1.23 -5.43 5.74
C GLU A 123 1.33 -5.56 7.26
N SER A 124 0.19 -5.47 7.95
CA SER A 124 0.13 -5.55 9.41
C SER A 124 -1.00 -6.48 9.86
N LEU A 125 -0.68 -7.36 10.79
CA LEU A 125 -1.60 -8.29 11.41
C LEU A 125 -1.75 -7.95 12.89
N VAL A 126 -2.98 -7.74 13.33
CA VAL A 126 -3.33 -7.49 14.74
C VAL A 126 -4.16 -8.65 15.25
N ILE A 127 -3.80 -9.25 16.38
CA ILE A 127 -4.43 -10.46 16.91
C ILE A 127 -4.90 -10.21 18.34
N HIS A 128 -6.13 -10.59 18.67
CA HIS A 128 -6.61 -10.54 20.03
C HIS A 128 -5.83 -11.53 20.92
N GLU A 129 -5.30 -11.08 22.06
CA GLU A 129 -4.40 -11.87 22.91
C GLU A 129 -4.99 -13.18 23.43
N LYS A 130 -6.33 -13.26 23.61
CA LYS A 130 -7.03 -14.47 24.07
C LYS A 130 -6.93 -15.63 23.11
N ILE A 131 -6.77 -15.38 21.81
CA ILE A 131 -6.67 -16.41 20.78
C ILE A 131 -5.23 -16.62 20.30
N ALA A 132 -4.31 -15.78 20.70
CA ALA A 132 -2.92 -15.80 20.20
C ALA A 132 -2.27 -17.18 20.38
N ASP A 133 -2.38 -17.78 21.57
CA ASP A 133 -1.75 -19.06 21.88
C ASP A 133 -2.28 -20.25 21.05
N THR A 134 -3.51 -20.15 20.52
CA THR A 134 -4.13 -21.20 19.70
C THR A 134 -4.06 -20.91 18.21
N PHE A 135 -4.17 -19.65 17.81
CA PHE A 135 -4.22 -19.25 16.41
C PHE A 135 -2.84 -19.09 15.77
N LEU A 136 -1.90 -18.42 16.49
CA LEU A 136 -0.57 -18.11 15.95
C LEU A 136 0.27 -19.33 15.56
N PRO A 137 0.32 -20.44 16.31
CA PRO A 137 1.18 -21.56 15.95
C PRO A 137 0.92 -22.12 14.56
N GLU A 138 -0.33 -22.29 14.19
CA GLU A 138 -0.69 -22.80 12.87
C GLU A 138 -0.49 -21.74 11.76
N LEU A 139 -0.87 -20.47 12.03
CA LEU A 139 -0.63 -19.38 11.09
C LEU A 139 0.84 -19.21 10.75
N MET A 140 1.71 -19.23 11.77
CA MET A 140 3.16 -19.08 11.60
C MET A 140 3.77 -20.19 10.75
N LYS A 141 3.30 -21.45 10.91
CA LYS A 141 3.71 -22.56 10.04
C LYS A 141 3.34 -22.31 8.57
N ARG A 142 2.08 -21.91 8.31
CA ARG A 142 1.61 -21.63 6.95
C ARG A 142 2.30 -20.43 6.31
N LEU A 143 2.59 -19.37 7.08
CA LEU A 143 3.38 -18.23 6.62
C LEU A 143 4.82 -18.64 6.31
N ALA A 144 5.43 -19.50 7.14
CA ALA A 144 6.78 -20.02 6.92
C ALA A 144 6.90 -20.89 5.65
N GLU A 145 5.86 -21.68 5.31
CA GLU A 145 5.79 -22.43 4.04
C GLU A 145 5.84 -21.52 2.82
N LYS A 146 5.34 -20.29 2.95
CA LYS A 146 5.39 -19.24 1.92
C LYS A 146 6.61 -18.34 2.02
N ASN A 147 7.56 -18.63 2.92
CA ASN A 147 8.74 -17.82 3.22
C ASN A 147 8.39 -16.36 3.60
N VAL A 148 7.28 -16.15 4.32
CA VAL A 148 6.93 -14.83 4.85
C VAL A 148 7.71 -14.56 6.12
N GLU A 149 8.44 -13.44 6.14
CA GLU A 149 9.12 -12.91 7.32
C GLU A 149 8.12 -12.18 8.20
N VAL A 150 8.11 -12.48 9.50
CA VAL A 150 7.18 -11.89 10.47
C VAL A 150 7.95 -11.06 11.48
N HIS A 151 7.62 -9.77 11.58
CA HIS A 151 8.12 -8.86 12.59
C HIS A 151 7.11 -8.83 13.75
N GLY A 152 7.38 -9.58 14.80
CA GLY A 152 6.45 -9.82 15.91
C GLY A 152 6.74 -9.00 17.16
N ASP A 153 5.68 -8.67 17.92
CA ASP A 153 5.83 -8.20 19.29
C ASP A 153 6.34 -9.33 20.22
N GLU A 154 6.56 -9.03 21.50
CA GLU A 154 7.09 -10.01 22.46
C GLU A 154 6.26 -11.30 22.53
N LYS A 155 4.92 -11.19 22.51
CA LYS A 155 4.03 -12.35 22.61
C LYS A 155 4.07 -13.19 21.34
N VAL A 156 4.06 -12.56 20.17
CA VAL A 156 4.24 -13.23 18.88
C VAL A 156 5.61 -13.93 18.83
N MET A 157 6.67 -13.25 19.25
CA MET A 157 8.02 -13.81 19.32
C MET A 157 8.10 -15.04 20.21
N GLN A 158 7.46 -14.99 21.40
CA GLN A 158 7.43 -16.12 22.32
C GLN A 158 6.72 -17.33 21.71
N ILE A 159 5.49 -17.15 21.21
CA ILE A 159 4.66 -18.23 20.66
C ILE A 159 5.29 -18.83 19.40
N ALA A 160 5.70 -17.99 18.46
CA ALA A 160 6.28 -18.44 17.18
C ALA A 160 7.68 -19.05 17.36
N GLY A 161 8.44 -18.59 18.37
CA GLY A 161 9.77 -19.08 18.70
C GLY A 161 9.81 -20.52 19.23
N GLU A 162 8.67 -21.07 19.64
CA GLU A 162 8.52 -22.45 20.14
C GLU A 162 8.53 -23.52 19.01
N GLY A 163 9.16 -23.23 17.87
CA GLY A 163 9.34 -24.17 16.76
C GLY A 163 8.25 -24.08 15.67
N CYS A 164 7.39 -23.07 15.72
CA CYS A 164 6.35 -22.87 14.72
C CYS A 164 6.86 -22.23 13.42
N MET A 165 7.97 -21.48 13.50
CA MET A 165 8.57 -20.76 12.39
C MET A 165 10.10 -20.90 12.41
N LYS A 166 10.74 -20.84 11.26
CA LYS A 166 12.20 -20.77 11.19
C LYS A 166 12.69 -19.47 11.79
N ARG A 167 13.77 -19.55 12.58
CA ARG A 167 14.30 -18.39 13.30
C ARG A 167 14.69 -17.21 12.41
N GLU A 168 15.11 -17.49 11.19
CA GLU A 168 15.46 -16.49 10.19
C GLU A 168 14.27 -15.70 9.63
N LEU A 169 13.05 -16.24 9.76
CA LEU A 169 11.80 -15.62 9.32
C LEU A 169 11.05 -14.91 10.45
N LEU A 170 11.56 -14.96 11.66
CA LEU A 170 10.94 -14.37 12.84
C LEU A 170 11.86 -13.30 13.45
N ILE A 171 11.45 -12.05 13.33
CA ILE A 171 12.22 -10.86 13.72
C ILE A 171 11.47 -10.10 14.80
N PRO A 172 12.14 -9.62 15.87
CA PRO A 172 11.50 -8.71 16.81
C PRO A 172 11.10 -7.41 16.10
N ALA A 173 9.82 -7.02 16.23
CA ALA A 173 9.34 -5.79 15.65
C ALA A 173 9.95 -4.56 16.34
N THR A 174 10.19 -3.53 15.57
CA THR A 174 10.56 -2.19 16.02
C THR A 174 9.36 -1.24 15.81
N GLU A 175 9.44 -0.03 16.35
CA GLU A 175 8.40 0.98 16.19
C GLU A 175 8.13 1.31 14.70
N GLU A 176 9.17 1.26 13.87
CA GLU A 176 9.06 1.53 12.41
C GLU A 176 8.27 0.44 11.67
N ASP A 177 8.25 -0.78 12.18
CA ASP A 177 7.60 -1.91 11.53
C ASP A 177 6.07 -1.78 11.54
N TRP A 178 5.51 -1.09 12.55
CA TRP A 178 4.05 -0.94 12.67
C TRP A 178 3.42 -0.08 11.57
N GLY A 179 4.16 0.92 11.06
CA GLY A 179 3.71 1.81 9.98
C GLY A 179 4.31 1.51 8.61
N ARG A 180 4.97 0.36 8.46
CA ARG A 180 5.76 0.07 7.26
C ARG A 180 4.95 -0.67 6.20
N GLU A 181 4.91 -0.12 5.00
CA GLU A 181 4.49 -0.81 3.78
C GLU A 181 5.70 -1.57 3.22
N TYR A 182 5.74 -2.90 3.41
CA TYR A 182 6.88 -3.73 3.00
C TYR A 182 6.92 -4.01 1.50
N LEU A 183 5.75 -4.19 0.87
CA LEU A 183 5.61 -4.61 -0.54
C LEU A 183 6.39 -5.88 -0.87
N ASP A 184 6.57 -6.75 0.13
CA ASP A 184 7.38 -7.96 0.09
C ASP A 184 6.71 -9.08 0.89
N TYR A 185 7.28 -10.27 0.89
CA TYR A 185 6.90 -11.40 1.76
C TYR A 185 7.30 -11.11 3.22
N LYS A 186 6.83 -9.99 3.75
CA LYS A 186 7.04 -9.52 5.12
C LYS A 186 5.76 -8.92 5.66
N LEU A 187 5.52 -9.07 6.95
CA LEU A 187 4.44 -8.41 7.66
C LEU A 187 4.81 -8.15 9.13
N SER A 188 4.21 -7.12 9.72
CA SER A 188 4.24 -6.94 11.17
C SER A 188 3.10 -7.70 11.83
N ALA A 189 3.32 -8.22 13.04
CA ALA A 189 2.31 -8.95 13.82
C ALA A 189 2.32 -8.46 15.28
N LYS A 190 1.16 -7.99 15.75
CA LYS A 190 0.98 -7.42 17.10
C LYS A 190 -0.20 -8.07 17.80
N THR A 191 -0.03 -8.35 19.08
CA THR A 191 -1.13 -8.76 19.97
C THR A 191 -1.75 -7.55 20.67
N VAL A 192 -3.08 -7.61 20.86
CA VAL A 192 -3.85 -6.57 21.54
C VAL A 192 -4.86 -7.20 22.51
N SER A 193 -5.19 -6.47 23.57
CA SER A 193 -6.09 -6.93 24.64
C SER A 193 -7.58 -6.68 24.32
N SER A 194 -7.88 -5.83 23.33
CA SER A 194 -9.25 -5.43 22.98
C SER A 194 -9.35 -4.87 21.58
N ILE A 195 -10.58 -4.76 21.08
CA ILE A 195 -10.88 -4.09 19.80
C ILE A 195 -10.53 -2.59 19.87
N ASP A 196 -10.68 -1.94 21.01
CA ASP A 196 -10.34 -0.51 21.16
C ASP A 196 -8.84 -0.29 21.01
N GLU A 197 -8.01 -1.19 21.55
CA GLU A 197 -6.56 -1.17 21.35
C GLU A 197 -6.18 -1.43 19.89
N ALA A 198 -6.88 -2.36 19.23
CA ALA A 198 -6.67 -2.61 17.79
C ALA A 198 -6.99 -1.36 16.96
N ILE A 199 -8.11 -0.68 17.22
CA ILE A 199 -8.51 0.56 16.56
C ILE A 199 -7.46 1.67 16.80
N ALA A 200 -7.01 1.83 18.05
CA ALA A 200 -6.00 2.83 18.39
C ALA A 200 -4.69 2.57 17.63
N HIS A 201 -4.23 1.32 17.60
CA HIS A 201 -3.03 0.92 16.86
C HIS A 201 -3.18 1.18 15.34
N ILE A 202 -4.27 0.74 14.74
CA ILE A 202 -4.52 0.94 13.31
C ILE A 202 -4.55 2.43 12.98
N ASN A 203 -5.25 3.26 13.75
CA ASN A 203 -5.32 4.70 13.51
C ASN A 203 -3.98 5.42 13.68
N GLN A 204 -3.08 4.87 14.48
CA GLN A 204 -1.75 5.45 14.69
C GLN A 204 -0.82 5.17 13.52
N TYR A 205 -0.92 4.00 12.89
CA TYR A 205 0.09 3.49 11.95
C TYR A 205 -0.42 3.29 10.51
N ASN A 206 -1.67 3.62 10.23
CA ASN A 206 -2.24 3.53 8.88
C ASN A 206 -2.08 4.83 8.08
#